data_f73cabbbfa35d2c1750a342e50b615d4
#
_entry.id   f73cabbbfa35d2c1750a342e50b615d4
#
_cell.length_a   1.000
_cell.length_b   1.000
_cell.length_c   1.000
_cell.angle_alpha   90.00
_cell.angle_beta   90.00
_cell.angle_gamma   90.00
#
_symmetry.space_group_name_H-M   'P 1'
#
loop_
_entity.id
_entity.type
_entity.pdbx_description
1 polymer ?
#
loop_
_entity_poly.entity_id
_entity_poly.type
_entity_poly.pdbx_seq_one_letter_code
_entity_poly.pdbx_strand_id
1 'polypeptide(L)'
;LQASPKEEIQIIAKGTGFKLLSTRFFNHSVQLKTNNLSKKGKEKYFFLASNQKIHIQKQLVSGLLLEAFLKDTVYLEIGNLVSKKVPVISNLKVNYHIGFDALKPIQIKPDSILVTGPENQIKGIESLSFAPLLLENVSVNFSEKVSLLVPKNLKNVNYNKREVVVNGFVEKYTEGSFSIPFTVKNLPDNLNITTFPKEVKVVFKVDLPRFNQVKESAFTVVCDYGVSETNGFSYLIPKIISKPNFVKNVKIIPTKVEYLIQK
;
A
#
# COMPACT_ATOMS: atom_id res chain seq x y z
N LEU A 1 22.67 -1.62 -15.28
CA LEU A 1 23.44 -2.03 -14.09
C LEU A 1 22.48 -2.20 -12.89
N GLN A 2 22.61 -3.29 -12.16
CA GLN A 2 21.82 -3.52 -10.92
C GLN A 2 22.38 -2.72 -9.74
N ALA A 3 23.69 -2.50 -9.74
CA ALA A 3 24.38 -1.66 -8.77
C ALA A 3 25.54 -0.93 -9.42
N SER A 4 25.99 0.16 -8.81
CA SER A 4 27.25 0.80 -9.22
C SER A 4 28.41 -0.15 -8.94
N PRO A 5 29.40 -0.26 -9.85
CA PRO A 5 30.55 -1.12 -9.60
C PRO A 5 31.26 -0.68 -8.32
N LYS A 6 31.50 -1.60 -7.42
CA LYS A 6 32.25 -1.38 -6.16
C LYS A 6 33.76 -1.56 -6.32
N GLU A 7 34.19 -2.00 -7.48
CA GLU A 7 35.58 -2.33 -7.74
C GLU A 7 36.28 -1.15 -8.41
N GLU A 8 37.45 -0.82 -7.89
CA GLU A 8 38.33 0.22 -8.43
C GLU A 8 39.38 -0.42 -9.32
N ILE A 9 39.77 0.32 -10.37
CA ILE A 9 40.89 -0.04 -11.22
C ILE A 9 42.15 0.55 -10.61
N GLN A 10 43.17 -0.26 -10.39
CA GLN A 10 44.46 0.19 -9.91
C GLN A 10 45.46 0.20 -11.05
N ILE A 11 46.10 1.34 -11.23
CA ILE A 11 47.09 1.56 -12.31
C ILE A 11 48.41 2.01 -11.76
N ILE A 12 49.47 1.68 -12.49
CA ILE A 12 50.79 2.29 -12.30
C ILE A 12 50.96 3.35 -13.39
N ALA A 13 51.23 4.57 -12.95
CA ALA A 13 51.47 5.68 -13.88
C ALA A 13 52.85 6.32 -13.57
N LYS A 14 53.58 6.69 -14.64
CA LYS A 14 54.85 7.38 -14.56
C LYS A 14 54.68 8.83 -14.96
N GLY A 15 55.33 9.73 -14.25
CA GLY A 15 55.29 11.17 -14.55
C GLY A 15 56.27 11.96 -13.75
N THR A 16 56.39 13.27 -13.99
CA THR A 16 57.20 14.16 -13.15
C THR A 16 56.57 14.34 -11.79
N GLY A 17 57.42 14.51 -10.72
CA GLY A 17 56.95 14.54 -9.33
C GLY A 17 55.82 15.54 -9.06
N PHE A 18 55.86 16.73 -9.66
CA PHE A 18 54.81 17.73 -9.51
C PHE A 18 53.45 17.28 -10.10
N LYS A 19 53.47 16.54 -11.22
CA LYS A 19 52.25 16.00 -11.88
C LYS A 19 51.66 14.83 -11.08
N LEU A 20 52.51 14.00 -10.49
CA LEU A 20 52.07 12.95 -9.61
C LEU A 20 51.41 13.49 -8.32
N LEU A 21 51.97 14.58 -7.77
CA LEU A 21 51.38 15.27 -6.63
C LEU A 21 49.99 15.86 -6.97
N SER A 22 49.83 16.46 -8.16
CA SER A 22 48.52 17.01 -8.56
C SER A 22 47.43 15.99 -8.66
N THR A 23 47.73 14.75 -9.05
CA THR A 23 46.73 13.69 -9.11
C THR A 23 46.22 13.23 -7.72
N ARG A 24 47.02 13.45 -6.66
CA ARG A 24 46.64 13.15 -5.29
C ARG A 24 45.60 14.12 -4.73
N PHE A 25 45.56 15.35 -5.22
CA PHE A 25 44.67 16.39 -4.74
C PHE A 25 43.39 16.54 -5.59
N PHE A 26 43.38 15.98 -6.80
CA PHE A 26 42.23 16.08 -7.71
C PHE A 26 41.70 14.67 -8.02
N ASN A 27 40.47 14.38 -7.61
CA ASN A 27 39.77 13.16 -8.01
C ASN A 27 39.45 13.22 -9.49
N HIS A 28 40.17 12.48 -10.32
CA HIS A 28 39.89 12.34 -11.74
C HIS A 28 39.06 11.07 -11.97
N SER A 29 37.87 11.24 -12.53
CA SER A 29 37.06 10.12 -12.99
C SER A 29 37.41 9.77 -14.43
N VAL A 30 37.65 8.50 -14.71
CA VAL A 30 37.91 7.99 -16.06
C VAL A 30 36.67 7.29 -16.58
N GLN A 31 36.22 7.67 -17.76
CA GLN A 31 35.08 7.02 -18.43
C GLN A 31 35.55 5.80 -19.21
N LEU A 32 34.93 4.66 -18.96
CA LEU A 32 35.24 3.40 -19.65
C LEU A 32 34.07 2.98 -20.53
N LYS A 33 34.39 2.46 -21.72
CA LYS A 33 33.38 1.92 -22.62
C LYS A 33 33.10 0.47 -22.27
N THR A 34 31.82 0.09 -22.18
CA THR A 34 31.38 -1.26 -21.79
C THR A 34 30.93 -2.10 -22.99
N ASN A 35 31.51 -1.87 -24.17
CA ASN A 35 31.03 -2.49 -25.42
C ASN A 35 31.34 -3.98 -25.53
N ASN A 36 32.37 -4.48 -24.83
CA ASN A 36 32.81 -5.89 -24.89
C ASN A 36 32.80 -6.49 -23.48
N LEU A 37 31.62 -6.90 -23.04
CA LEU A 37 31.44 -7.55 -21.74
C LEU A 37 31.53 -9.06 -21.88
N SER A 38 32.39 -9.68 -21.08
CA SER A 38 32.46 -11.13 -20.94
C SER A 38 31.54 -11.58 -19.81
N LYS A 39 30.79 -12.66 -20.02
CA LYS A 39 29.84 -13.18 -19.03
C LYS A 39 30.51 -14.15 -18.05
N LYS A 40 30.28 -13.95 -16.74
CA LYS A 40 30.74 -14.84 -15.68
C LYS A 40 29.56 -15.21 -14.77
N GLY A 41 28.77 -16.22 -15.18
CA GLY A 41 27.57 -16.63 -14.45
C GLY A 41 26.26 -16.00 -14.98
N LYS A 42 25.17 -16.06 -14.19
CA LYS A 42 23.82 -15.64 -14.65
C LYS A 42 23.70 -14.14 -14.89
N GLU A 43 24.23 -13.31 -13.99
CA GLU A 43 24.03 -11.86 -13.97
C GLU A 43 25.34 -11.07 -13.78
N LYS A 44 26.48 -11.77 -13.69
CA LYS A 44 27.80 -11.15 -13.54
C LYS A 44 28.50 -11.09 -14.89
N TYR A 45 28.90 -9.89 -15.23
CA TYR A 45 29.70 -9.58 -16.40
C TYR A 45 31.00 -8.94 -15.96
N PHE A 46 32.02 -9.05 -16.77
CA PHE A 46 33.29 -8.38 -16.50
C PHE A 46 33.91 -7.86 -17.80
N PHE A 47 34.76 -6.90 -17.68
CA PHE A 47 35.65 -6.48 -18.72
C PHE A 47 37.04 -6.17 -18.16
N LEU A 48 38.06 -6.23 -19.04
CA LEU A 48 39.40 -5.87 -18.69
C LEU A 48 39.68 -4.41 -19.08
N ALA A 49 40.05 -3.58 -18.12
CA ALA A 49 40.41 -2.19 -18.36
C ALA A 49 41.66 -2.03 -19.24
N SER A 50 42.56 -3.05 -19.19
CA SER A 50 43.75 -3.14 -20.06
C SER A 50 43.41 -3.12 -21.54
N ASN A 51 42.24 -3.67 -21.96
CA ASN A 51 41.76 -3.60 -23.33
C ASN A 51 41.45 -2.16 -23.80
N GLN A 52 41.35 -1.23 -22.87
CA GLN A 52 41.06 0.20 -23.15
C GLN A 52 42.23 1.09 -22.75
N LYS A 53 43.47 0.56 -22.67
CA LYS A 53 44.68 1.29 -22.26
C LYS A 53 44.82 2.64 -22.99
N ILE A 54 44.67 2.67 -24.31
CA ILE A 54 44.77 3.88 -25.13
C ILE A 54 43.67 4.90 -24.75
N HIS A 55 42.46 4.44 -24.49
CA HIS A 55 41.35 5.32 -24.12
C HIS A 55 41.52 5.91 -22.71
N ILE A 56 42.01 5.11 -21.78
CA ILE A 56 42.35 5.55 -20.43
C ILE A 56 43.49 6.53 -20.45
N GLN A 57 44.58 6.25 -21.24
CA GLN A 57 45.72 7.11 -21.36
C GLN A 57 45.35 8.53 -21.85
N LYS A 58 44.42 8.65 -22.78
CA LYS A 58 43.94 9.94 -23.30
C LYS A 58 43.17 10.78 -22.29
N GLN A 59 42.65 10.14 -21.21
CA GLN A 59 41.93 10.81 -20.16
C GLN A 59 42.78 11.14 -18.92
N LEU A 60 43.98 10.61 -18.86
CA LEU A 60 44.94 10.97 -17.79
C LEU A 60 45.46 12.39 -17.99
N VAL A 61 45.88 12.97 -16.88
CA VAL A 61 46.51 14.31 -16.90
C VAL A 61 47.71 14.31 -17.87
N SER A 62 47.85 15.35 -18.67
CA SER A 62 48.95 15.50 -19.64
C SER A 62 50.32 15.33 -18.97
N GLY A 63 51.13 14.41 -19.52
CA GLY A 63 52.44 14.06 -19.00
C GLY A 63 52.46 12.96 -17.96
N LEU A 64 51.33 12.26 -17.72
CA LEU A 64 51.31 10.97 -17.04
C LEU A 64 51.22 9.85 -18.09
N LEU A 65 52.05 8.84 -17.94
CA LEU A 65 52.12 7.67 -18.81
C LEU A 65 51.62 6.45 -18.04
N LEU A 66 50.59 5.78 -18.57
CA LEU A 66 50.06 4.55 -18.03
C LEU A 66 50.99 3.39 -18.33
N GLU A 67 51.70 2.91 -17.34
CA GLU A 67 52.65 1.78 -17.47
C GLU A 67 51.96 0.44 -17.39
N ALA A 68 51.23 0.21 -16.30
CA ALA A 68 50.62 -1.10 -16.04
C ALA A 68 49.31 -0.98 -15.27
N PHE A 69 48.56 -2.07 -15.25
CA PHE A 69 47.38 -2.28 -14.40
C PHE A 69 47.76 -3.26 -13.28
N LEU A 70 47.54 -2.89 -12.02
CA LEU A 70 47.65 -3.78 -10.88
C LEU A 70 46.38 -4.61 -10.72
N LYS A 71 45.23 -3.97 -10.93
CA LYS A 71 43.92 -4.58 -10.96
C LYS A 71 43.14 -4.00 -12.15
N ASP A 72 42.88 -4.83 -13.15
CA ASP A 72 42.26 -4.40 -14.40
C ASP A 72 40.86 -4.95 -14.64
N THR A 73 40.46 -5.94 -13.88
CA THR A 73 39.17 -6.59 -14.04
C THR A 73 38.09 -5.82 -13.27
N VAL A 74 37.08 -5.37 -14.02
CA VAL A 74 35.89 -4.70 -13.47
C VAL A 74 34.70 -5.62 -13.60
N TYR A 75 34.06 -5.97 -12.48
CA TYR A 75 32.84 -6.76 -12.47
C TYR A 75 31.62 -5.83 -12.48
N LEU A 76 30.63 -6.21 -13.32
CA LEU A 76 29.37 -5.51 -13.46
C LEU A 76 28.23 -6.49 -13.21
N GLU A 77 27.30 -6.10 -12.36
CA GLU A 77 26.06 -6.84 -12.20
C GLU A 77 24.99 -6.25 -13.14
N ILE A 78 24.68 -6.99 -14.20
CA ILE A 78 23.72 -6.58 -15.22
C ILE A 78 22.55 -7.56 -15.16
N GLY A 79 21.40 -7.08 -14.70
CA GLY A 79 20.18 -7.85 -14.67
C GLY A 79 19.12 -7.28 -15.62
N ASN A 80 18.03 -7.99 -15.76
CA ASN A 80 16.90 -7.56 -16.55
C ASN A 80 16.17 -6.40 -15.87
N LEU A 81 15.74 -5.43 -16.69
CA LEU A 81 14.77 -4.44 -16.27
C LEU A 81 13.39 -5.03 -16.41
N VAL A 82 12.63 -5.02 -15.34
CA VAL A 82 11.24 -5.48 -15.31
C VAL A 82 10.34 -4.38 -14.78
N SER A 83 9.06 -4.48 -15.13
CA SER A 83 8.04 -3.56 -14.64
C SER A 83 7.02 -4.32 -13.82
N LYS A 84 6.66 -3.77 -12.66
CA LYS A 84 5.68 -4.34 -11.72
C LYS A 84 4.66 -3.28 -11.35
N LYS A 85 3.38 -3.66 -11.37
CA LYS A 85 2.29 -2.82 -10.87
C LYS A 85 2.17 -3.02 -9.36
N VAL A 86 2.35 -1.94 -8.59
CA VAL A 86 2.42 -1.98 -7.13
C VAL A 86 1.24 -1.20 -6.57
N PRO A 87 0.40 -1.80 -5.70
CA PRO A 87 -0.75 -1.13 -5.11
C PRO A 87 -0.33 -0.02 -4.14
N VAL A 88 -1.17 1.02 -4.05
CA VAL A 88 -1.00 2.11 -3.10
C VAL A 88 -1.83 1.83 -1.86
N ILE A 89 -1.18 1.80 -0.69
CA ILE A 89 -1.83 1.62 0.60
C ILE A 89 -2.10 2.99 1.23
N SER A 90 -3.31 3.13 1.79
CA SER A 90 -3.74 4.35 2.47
C SER A 90 -2.98 4.57 3.78
N ASN A 91 -2.49 5.80 3.97
CA ASN A 91 -1.97 6.30 5.23
C ASN A 91 -2.73 7.58 5.61
N LEU A 92 -4.06 7.47 5.61
CA LEU A 92 -5.00 8.57 5.82
C LEU A 92 -5.73 8.39 7.16
N LYS A 93 -5.79 9.45 7.92
CA LYS A 93 -6.68 9.58 9.07
C LYS A 93 -7.60 10.78 8.85
N VAL A 94 -8.92 10.55 8.92
CA VAL A 94 -9.93 11.59 8.77
C VAL A 94 -10.75 11.66 10.03
N ASN A 95 -10.79 12.85 10.64
CA ASN A 95 -11.67 13.20 11.73
C ASN A 95 -12.77 14.10 11.16
N TYR A 96 -13.99 13.59 11.06
CA TYR A 96 -15.11 14.33 10.53
C TYR A 96 -15.69 15.28 11.57
N HIS A 97 -16.26 16.40 11.09
CA HIS A 97 -17.08 17.28 11.94
C HIS A 97 -18.31 16.51 12.45
N ILE A 98 -18.82 16.93 13.62
CA ILE A 98 -20.02 16.31 14.21
C ILE A 98 -21.17 16.35 13.20
N GLY A 99 -21.80 15.20 12.98
CA GLY A 99 -22.90 15.05 12.02
C GLY A 99 -22.47 14.87 10.56
N PHE A 100 -21.17 14.69 10.29
CA PHE A 100 -20.65 14.40 8.95
C PHE A 100 -19.88 13.06 8.92
N ASP A 101 -19.86 12.40 7.77
CA ASP A 101 -19.14 11.15 7.56
C ASP A 101 -18.91 10.90 6.07
N ALA A 102 -17.92 10.07 5.73
CA ALA A 102 -17.73 9.58 4.37
C ALA A 102 -18.72 8.46 4.08
N LEU A 103 -19.82 8.76 3.46
CA LEU A 103 -20.83 7.74 3.08
C LEU A 103 -20.42 6.89 1.86
N LYS A 104 -19.34 7.25 1.18
CA LYS A 104 -18.69 6.47 0.12
C LYS A 104 -17.25 6.14 0.52
N PRO A 105 -16.71 5.00 0.07
CA PRO A 105 -15.29 4.70 0.28
C PRO A 105 -14.40 5.80 -0.28
N ILE A 106 -13.35 6.13 0.47
CA ILE A 106 -12.33 7.08 0.03
C ILE A 106 -11.62 6.50 -1.19
N GLN A 107 -11.42 7.33 -2.21
CA GLN A 107 -10.80 6.95 -3.47
C GLN A 107 -9.37 7.47 -3.53
N ILE A 108 -8.44 6.60 -3.88
CA ILE A 108 -7.04 6.95 -4.14
C ILE A 108 -6.80 6.78 -5.64
N LYS A 109 -6.31 7.83 -6.32
CA LYS A 109 -6.04 7.80 -7.75
C LYS A 109 -4.62 8.28 -8.07
N PRO A 110 -3.80 7.48 -8.75
CA PRO A 110 -4.03 6.08 -9.10
C PRO A 110 -4.00 5.15 -7.87
N ASP A 111 -4.68 4.03 -7.95
CA ASP A 111 -4.71 2.97 -6.93
C ASP A 111 -3.43 2.12 -6.93
N SER A 112 -2.67 2.20 -8.01
CA SER A 112 -1.44 1.45 -8.22
C SER A 112 -0.44 2.24 -9.08
N ILE A 113 0.84 1.98 -8.87
CA ILE A 113 1.98 2.63 -9.52
C ILE A 113 2.77 1.61 -10.31
N LEU A 114 3.12 1.95 -11.56
CA LEU A 114 4.05 1.16 -12.34
C LEU A 114 5.47 1.47 -11.90
N VAL A 115 6.13 0.45 -11.35
CA VAL A 115 7.52 0.52 -10.88
C VAL A 115 8.39 -0.25 -11.86
N THR A 116 9.41 0.40 -12.41
CA THR A 116 10.35 -0.18 -13.38
C THR A 116 11.75 -0.12 -12.83
N GLY A 117 12.46 -1.22 -12.85
CA GLY A 117 13.85 -1.29 -12.35
C GLY A 117 14.43 -2.68 -12.45
N PRO A 118 15.65 -2.88 -11.93
CA PRO A 118 16.26 -4.19 -11.85
C PRO A 118 15.40 -5.16 -11.03
N GLU A 119 15.23 -6.38 -11.53
CA GLU A 119 14.33 -7.38 -10.95
C GLU A 119 14.61 -7.60 -9.45
N ASN A 120 15.87 -7.70 -9.06
CA ASN A 120 16.27 -7.90 -7.67
C ASN A 120 15.89 -6.73 -6.74
N GLN A 121 15.77 -5.50 -7.27
CA GLN A 121 15.39 -4.32 -6.49
C GLN A 121 13.89 -4.16 -6.36
N ILE A 122 13.12 -4.44 -7.42
CA ILE A 122 11.68 -4.22 -7.41
C ILE A 122 10.88 -5.42 -6.90
N LYS A 123 11.47 -6.63 -6.88
CA LYS A 123 10.81 -7.83 -6.38
C LYS A 123 10.30 -7.67 -4.95
N GLY A 124 11.06 -7.02 -4.09
CA GLY A 124 10.72 -6.76 -2.69
C GLY A 124 9.71 -5.61 -2.47
N ILE A 125 9.31 -4.87 -3.51
CA ILE A 125 8.31 -3.79 -3.36
C ILE A 125 6.93 -4.40 -3.51
N GLU A 126 6.25 -4.68 -2.41
CA GLU A 126 4.90 -5.26 -2.41
C GLU A 126 3.81 -4.19 -2.49
N SER A 127 4.04 -3.05 -1.84
CA SER A 127 3.11 -1.92 -1.81
C SER A 127 3.87 -0.60 -1.65
N LEU A 128 3.21 0.51 -1.97
CA LEU A 128 3.69 1.86 -1.69
C LEU A 128 2.65 2.57 -0.82
N SER A 129 3.10 3.31 0.17
CA SER A 129 2.24 4.22 0.94
C SER A 129 2.52 5.67 0.56
N PHE A 130 1.59 6.56 0.83
CA PHE A 130 1.83 7.98 0.76
C PHE A 130 2.18 8.57 2.13
N ALA A 131 2.69 9.80 2.15
CA ALA A 131 2.99 10.53 3.37
C ALA A 131 1.74 10.61 4.27
N PRO A 132 1.88 10.49 5.61
CA PRO A 132 0.76 10.56 6.52
C PRO A 132 -0.10 11.80 6.24
N LEU A 133 -1.39 11.59 6.01
CA LEU A 133 -2.37 12.65 5.78
C LEU A 133 -3.38 12.62 6.94
N LEU A 134 -3.38 13.67 7.72
CA LEU A 134 -4.36 13.90 8.78
C LEU A 134 -5.29 15.04 8.34
N LEU A 135 -6.58 14.74 8.25
CA LEU A 135 -7.62 15.73 7.97
C LEU A 135 -8.51 15.84 9.20
N GLU A 136 -8.69 17.05 9.70
CA GLU A 136 -9.48 17.32 10.90
C GLU A 136 -10.69 18.18 10.60
N ASN A 137 -11.74 17.95 11.36
CA ASN A 137 -12.99 18.72 11.31
C ASN A 137 -13.62 18.77 9.90
N VAL A 138 -13.57 17.64 9.18
CA VAL A 138 -13.97 17.56 7.77
C VAL A 138 -15.49 17.54 7.64
N SER A 139 -16.06 18.55 6.98
CA SER A 139 -17.50 18.72 6.74
C SER A 139 -17.88 18.87 5.27
N VAL A 140 -16.89 18.89 4.38
CA VAL A 140 -17.07 19.03 2.93
C VAL A 140 -16.22 17.99 2.18
N ASN A 141 -16.55 17.78 0.90
CA ASN A 141 -15.74 16.94 0.04
C ASN A 141 -14.31 17.45 -0.03
N PHE A 142 -13.34 16.54 -0.09
CA PHE A 142 -11.94 16.89 -0.19
C PHE A 142 -11.26 16.15 -1.34
N SER A 143 -10.21 16.78 -1.85
CA SER A 143 -9.34 16.24 -2.89
C SER A 143 -7.91 16.68 -2.60
N GLU A 144 -7.13 15.78 -2.00
CA GLU A 144 -5.78 16.08 -1.53
C GLU A 144 -4.73 15.37 -2.37
N LYS A 145 -3.73 16.13 -2.80
CA LYS A 145 -2.58 15.62 -3.54
C LYS A 145 -1.46 15.28 -2.56
N VAL A 146 -1.04 14.01 -2.53
CA VAL A 146 -0.09 13.50 -1.53
C VAL A 146 1.06 12.78 -2.21
N SER A 147 2.28 13.04 -1.73
CA SER A 147 3.49 12.39 -2.23
C SER A 147 3.62 10.97 -1.73
N LEU A 148 4.06 10.07 -2.62
CA LEU A 148 4.37 8.69 -2.28
C LEU A 148 5.68 8.59 -1.51
N LEU A 149 5.71 7.72 -0.52
CA LEU A 149 6.91 7.32 0.20
C LEU A 149 7.65 6.26 -0.62
N VAL A 150 8.62 6.69 -1.41
CA VAL A 150 9.44 5.79 -2.22
C VAL A 150 10.73 5.43 -1.49
N PRO A 151 11.18 4.16 -1.53
CA PRO A 151 12.43 3.74 -0.92
C PRO A 151 13.62 4.52 -1.48
N LYS A 152 14.37 5.21 -0.61
CA LYS A 152 15.51 6.06 -1.02
C LYS A 152 16.77 5.26 -1.37
N ASN A 153 16.87 4.02 -0.93
CA ASN A 153 18.01 3.13 -1.15
C ASN A 153 18.02 2.47 -2.55
N LEU A 154 16.96 2.60 -3.32
CA LEU A 154 16.83 2.01 -4.65
C LEU A 154 17.23 3.02 -5.72
N LYS A 155 18.48 2.91 -6.21
CA LYS A 155 19.06 3.92 -7.12
C LYS A 155 18.59 3.84 -8.58
N ASN A 156 18.21 2.66 -9.04
CA ASN A 156 17.89 2.40 -10.47
C ASN A 156 16.41 2.02 -10.66
N VAL A 157 15.53 2.50 -9.76
CA VAL A 157 14.09 2.24 -9.81
C VAL A 157 13.38 3.50 -10.24
N ASN A 158 12.53 3.38 -11.24
CA ASN A 158 11.69 4.45 -11.75
C ASN A 158 10.23 4.20 -11.39
N TYR A 159 9.54 5.25 -11.00
CA TYR A 159 8.12 5.26 -10.65
C TYR A 159 7.40 6.15 -11.66
N ASN A 160 6.39 5.64 -12.34
CA ASN A 160 5.65 6.41 -13.35
C ASN A 160 4.91 7.62 -12.77
N LYS A 161 4.58 7.56 -11.47
CA LYS A 161 4.04 8.68 -10.69
C LYS A 161 4.62 8.66 -9.29
N ARG A 162 4.80 9.84 -8.71
CA ARG A 162 5.30 10.02 -7.33
C ARG A 162 4.29 10.67 -6.41
N GLU A 163 3.08 10.89 -6.91
CA GLU A 163 1.99 11.51 -6.17
C GLU A 163 0.69 10.80 -6.50
N VAL A 164 -0.21 10.80 -5.55
CA VAL A 164 -1.58 10.31 -5.69
C VAL A 164 -2.57 11.39 -5.24
N VAL A 165 -3.79 11.30 -5.73
CA VAL A 165 -4.89 12.16 -5.29
C VAL A 165 -5.84 11.32 -4.43
N VAL A 166 -6.10 11.80 -3.23
CA VAL A 166 -7.02 11.18 -2.26
C VAL A 166 -8.31 11.97 -2.28
N ASN A 167 -9.41 11.36 -2.71
CA ASN A 167 -10.72 11.99 -2.80
C ASN A 167 -11.67 11.39 -1.77
N GLY A 168 -12.31 12.25 -0.98
CA GLY A 168 -13.35 11.88 -0.04
C GLY A 168 -14.64 12.64 -0.34
N PHE A 169 -15.74 11.88 -0.41
CA PHE A 169 -17.09 12.44 -0.50
C PHE A 169 -17.71 12.45 0.90
N VAL A 170 -17.97 13.61 1.42
CA VAL A 170 -18.43 13.83 2.79
C VAL A 170 -19.84 14.38 2.76
N GLU A 171 -20.72 13.76 3.52
CA GLU A 171 -22.12 14.15 3.57
C GLU A 171 -22.59 14.24 5.02
N LYS A 172 -23.59 15.09 5.24
CA LYS A 172 -24.28 15.17 6.53
C LYS A 172 -25.09 13.91 6.74
N TYR A 173 -24.95 13.29 7.90
CA TYR A 173 -25.73 12.11 8.26
C TYR A 173 -26.66 12.40 9.44
N THR A 174 -27.67 11.55 9.58
CA THR A 174 -28.54 11.49 10.74
C THR A 174 -28.65 10.06 11.23
N GLU A 175 -29.06 9.89 12.46
CA GLU A 175 -29.38 8.59 13.02
C GLU A 175 -30.90 8.40 13.03
N GLY A 176 -31.34 7.22 12.63
CA GLY A 176 -32.71 6.79 12.73
C GLY A 176 -32.82 5.50 13.53
N SER A 177 -34.00 5.16 13.96
CA SER A 177 -34.24 3.85 14.61
C SER A 177 -35.65 3.37 14.33
N PHE A 178 -35.80 2.05 14.22
CA PHE A 178 -37.10 1.36 14.15
C PHE A 178 -37.14 0.25 15.19
N SER A 179 -38.35 -0.03 15.70
CA SER A 179 -38.61 -1.26 16.46
C SER A 179 -39.03 -2.33 15.46
N ILE A 180 -38.20 -3.35 15.30
CA ILE A 180 -38.36 -4.42 14.31
C ILE A 180 -38.72 -5.72 14.98
N PRO A 181 -39.82 -6.37 14.64
CA PRO A 181 -40.09 -7.75 15.06
C PRO A 181 -39.07 -8.68 14.42
N PHE A 182 -38.69 -9.71 15.12
CA PHE A 182 -37.76 -10.72 14.63
C PHE A 182 -38.41 -12.08 14.52
N THR A 183 -37.87 -12.92 13.63
CA THR A 183 -38.28 -14.32 13.52
C THR A 183 -37.26 -15.21 14.19
N VAL A 184 -37.76 -16.28 14.86
CA VAL A 184 -36.89 -17.33 15.43
C VAL A 184 -36.80 -18.44 14.39
N LYS A 185 -35.57 -18.82 13.99
CA LYS A 185 -35.28 -19.94 13.10
C LYS A 185 -34.70 -21.12 13.87
N ASN A 186 -34.77 -22.29 13.26
CA ASN A 186 -34.25 -23.56 13.82
C ASN A 186 -34.83 -23.91 15.19
N LEU A 187 -36.09 -23.53 15.41
CA LEU A 187 -36.85 -23.98 16.59
C LEU A 187 -37.47 -25.36 16.25
N PRO A 188 -37.27 -26.38 17.07
CA PRO A 188 -37.94 -27.68 16.90
C PRO A 188 -39.48 -27.56 16.90
N ASP A 189 -40.16 -28.32 16.06
CA ASP A 189 -41.62 -28.24 15.86
C ASP A 189 -42.45 -28.55 17.13
N ASN A 190 -41.86 -29.26 18.11
CA ASN A 190 -42.51 -29.62 19.35
C ASN A 190 -42.32 -28.56 20.46
N LEU A 191 -41.67 -27.44 20.18
CA LEU A 191 -41.40 -26.39 21.15
C LEU A 191 -42.11 -25.08 20.78
N ASN A 192 -42.69 -24.44 21.79
CA ASN A 192 -43.16 -23.07 21.69
C ASN A 192 -42.21 -22.13 22.41
N ILE A 193 -41.85 -21.01 21.78
CA ILE A 193 -40.95 -20.04 22.35
C ILE A 193 -41.66 -18.70 22.59
N THR A 194 -41.50 -18.14 23.76
CA THR A 194 -41.94 -16.78 24.08
C THR A 194 -40.71 -15.93 24.35
N THR A 195 -40.58 -14.83 23.67
CA THR A 195 -39.40 -13.95 23.72
C THR A 195 -39.69 -12.64 24.41
N PHE A 196 -38.68 -12.12 25.12
CA PHE A 196 -38.71 -10.80 25.79
C PHE A 196 -37.45 -10.02 25.50
N PRO A 197 -37.53 -8.89 24.78
CA PRO A 197 -38.74 -8.29 24.17
C PRO A 197 -39.18 -9.07 22.89
N LYS A 198 -40.35 -8.75 22.36
CA LYS A 198 -40.86 -9.28 21.06
C LYS A 198 -40.26 -8.56 19.84
N GLU A 199 -39.74 -7.37 20.03
CA GLU A 199 -39.13 -6.51 19.00
C GLU A 199 -37.77 -6.03 19.47
N VAL A 200 -36.89 -5.74 18.54
CA VAL A 200 -35.59 -5.12 18.81
C VAL A 200 -35.49 -3.77 18.14
N LYS A 201 -34.85 -2.83 18.82
CA LYS A 201 -34.57 -1.51 18.26
C LYS A 201 -33.36 -1.59 17.35
N VAL A 202 -33.54 -1.31 16.06
CA VAL A 202 -32.50 -1.21 15.04
C VAL A 202 -32.13 0.26 14.89
N VAL A 203 -30.94 0.65 15.30
CA VAL A 203 -30.39 2.01 15.16
C VAL A 203 -29.46 2.02 13.96
N PHE A 204 -29.56 3.02 13.11
CA PHE A 204 -28.78 3.12 11.89
C PHE A 204 -28.37 4.56 11.54
N LYS A 205 -27.30 4.70 10.77
CA LYS A 205 -26.89 5.97 10.18
C LYS A 205 -27.23 6.01 8.68
N VAL A 206 -27.68 7.15 8.24
CA VAL A 206 -28.01 7.41 6.83
C VAL A 206 -27.72 8.88 6.50
N ASP A 207 -27.35 9.15 5.26
CA ASP A 207 -27.24 10.53 4.78
C ASP A 207 -28.61 11.22 4.80
N LEU A 208 -28.60 12.48 5.17
CA LEU A 208 -29.83 13.25 5.40
C LEU A 208 -30.81 13.24 4.21
N PRO A 209 -30.36 13.37 2.94
CA PRO A 209 -31.27 13.33 1.78
C PRO A 209 -32.04 12.02 1.61
N ARG A 210 -31.48 10.89 2.07
CA ARG A 210 -32.10 9.56 1.93
C ARG A 210 -32.82 9.09 3.19
N PHE A 211 -32.84 9.89 4.24
CA PHE A 211 -33.48 9.50 5.50
C PHE A 211 -34.95 9.04 5.31
N ASN A 212 -35.75 9.79 4.55
CA ASN A 212 -37.15 9.47 4.27
C ASN A 212 -37.36 8.23 3.36
N GLN A 213 -36.27 7.72 2.76
CA GLN A 213 -36.32 6.52 1.94
C GLN A 213 -36.15 5.25 2.76
N VAL A 214 -35.67 5.37 3.99
CA VAL A 214 -35.48 4.24 4.90
C VAL A 214 -36.84 3.85 5.48
N LYS A 215 -37.28 2.63 5.18
CA LYS A 215 -38.53 2.07 5.71
C LYS A 215 -38.23 0.91 6.66
N GLU A 216 -39.08 0.74 7.64
CA GLU A 216 -39.00 -0.37 8.59
C GLU A 216 -38.99 -1.73 7.88
N SER A 217 -39.83 -1.92 6.88
CA SER A 217 -39.97 -3.15 6.09
C SER A 217 -38.70 -3.55 5.32
N ALA A 218 -37.74 -2.64 5.18
CA ALA A 218 -36.45 -2.95 4.54
C ALA A 218 -35.45 -3.66 5.47
N PHE A 219 -35.77 -3.75 6.76
CA PHE A 219 -34.93 -4.47 7.73
C PHE A 219 -35.57 -5.82 8.05
N THR A 220 -34.74 -6.85 8.05
CA THR A 220 -35.12 -8.19 8.48
C THR A 220 -34.18 -8.63 9.60
N VAL A 221 -34.76 -8.94 10.76
CA VAL A 221 -34.00 -9.43 11.92
C VAL A 221 -34.41 -10.88 12.20
N VAL A 222 -33.42 -11.72 12.48
CA VAL A 222 -33.60 -13.14 12.76
C VAL A 222 -32.80 -13.52 13.99
N CYS A 223 -33.38 -14.37 14.84
CA CYS A 223 -32.70 -15.07 15.92
C CYS A 223 -32.61 -16.56 15.57
N ASP A 224 -31.46 -17.17 15.76
CA ASP A 224 -31.27 -18.60 15.52
C ASP A 224 -31.25 -19.34 16.84
N TYR A 225 -32.31 -20.15 17.08
CA TYR A 225 -32.42 -20.94 18.28
C TYR A 225 -31.36 -22.05 18.35
N GLY A 226 -31.05 -22.70 17.23
CA GLY A 226 -30.05 -23.76 17.18
C GLY A 226 -28.66 -23.30 17.65
N VAL A 227 -28.31 -22.03 17.44
CA VAL A 227 -27.06 -21.42 17.95
C VAL A 227 -27.13 -21.32 19.49
N SER A 228 -28.27 -20.93 20.04
CA SER A 228 -28.43 -20.80 21.49
C SER A 228 -28.45 -22.15 22.16
N GLU A 229 -29.11 -23.14 21.59
CA GLU A 229 -29.17 -24.52 22.09
C GLU A 229 -27.78 -25.17 22.09
N THR A 230 -27.06 -25.12 20.98
CA THR A 230 -25.72 -25.72 20.86
C THR A 230 -24.73 -25.12 21.86
N ASN A 231 -24.84 -23.83 22.16
CA ASN A 231 -23.92 -23.14 23.08
C ASN A 231 -24.45 -23.05 24.52
N GLY A 232 -25.63 -23.60 24.80
CA GLY A 232 -26.25 -23.57 26.15
C GLY A 232 -26.63 -22.16 26.62
N PHE A 233 -27.00 -21.24 25.66
CA PHE A 233 -27.39 -19.90 26.03
C PHE A 233 -28.85 -19.82 26.47
N SER A 234 -29.14 -19.05 27.52
CA SER A 234 -30.49 -18.72 28.00
C SER A 234 -31.11 -17.53 27.25
N TYR A 235 -30.46 -17.07 26.15
CA TYR A 235 -30.87 -15.91 25.33
C TYR A 235 -30.64 -16.19 23.85
N LEU A 236 -31.38 -15.48 23.02
CA LEU A 236 -31.21 -15.44 21.57
C LEU A 236 -30.33 -14.25 21.18
N ILE A 237 -29.59 -14.38 20.08
CA ILE A 237 -28.75 -13.30 19.50
C ILE A 237 -29.41 -12.82 18.23
N PRO A 238 -30.00 -11.60 18.22
CA PRO A 238 -30.62 -11.06 17.02
C PRO A 238 -29.56 -10.66 15.98
N LYS A 239 -29.78 -11.02 14.72
CA LYS A 239 -28.91 -10.69 13.58
C LYS A 239 -29.74 -10.04 12.46
N ILE A 240 -29.15 -9.03 11.81
CA ILE A 240 -29.74 -8.42 10.63
C ILE A 240 -29.38 -9.26 9.40
N ILE A 241 -30.41 -9.72 8.70
CA ILE A 241 -30.27 -10.48 7.44
C ILE A 241 -30.41 -9.56 6.24
N SER A 242 -31.26 -8.54 6.32
CA SER A 242 -31.48 -7.57 5.25
C SER A 242 -31.52 -6.15 5.79
N LYS A 243 -30.96 -5.22 5.02
CA LYS A 243 -31.01 -3.78 5.26
C LYS A 243 -30.76 -3.02 3.94
N PRO A 244 -31.17 -1.76 3.80
CA PRO A 244 -30.82 -0.94 2.65
C PRO A 244 -29.30 -0.76 2.48
N ASN A 245 -28.79 -0.84 1.26
CA ASN A 245 -27.34 -0.75 0.96
C ASN A 245 -26.73 0.61 1.33
N PHE A 246 -27.52 1.67 1.37
CA PHE A 246 -27.08 3.01 1.70
C PHE A 246 -27.11 3.32 3.21
N VAL A 247 -27.62 2.38 4.02
CA VAL A 247 -27.64 2.49 5.49
C VAL A 247 -26.37 1.91 6.08
N LYS A 248 -25.73 2.64 7.01
CA LYS A 248 -24.47 2.27 7.64
C LYS A 248 -24.57 2.19 9.16
N ASN A 249 -23.56 1.62 9.79
CA ASN A 249 -23.39 1.56 11.24
C ASN A 249 -24.65 1.06 11.97
N VAL A 250 -25.22 -0.03 11.46
CA VAL A 250 -26.46 -0.59 12.04
C VAL A 250 -26.14 -1.33 13.34
N LYS A 251 -26.90 -1.00 14.39
CA LYS A 251 -26.82 -1.64 15.72
C LYS A 251 -28.18 -2.15 16.11
N ILE A 252 -28.19 -3.27 16.84
CA ILE A 252 -29.41 -3.85 17.42
C ILE A 252 -29.35 -3.67 18.93
N ILE A 253 -30.47 -3.26 19.53
CA ILE A 253 -30.64 -3.06 20.97
C ILE A 253 -31.96 -3.69 21.39
N PRO A 254 -31.98 -4.66 22.35
CA PRO A 254 -30.81 -5.24 23.01
C PRO A 254 -30.04 -6.20 22.10
N THR A 255 -28.79 -6.48 22.43
CA THR A 255 -27.94 -7.45 21.72
C THR A 255 -28.28 -8.91 22.09
N LYS A 256 -29.08 -9.12 23.11
CA LYS A 256 -29.55 -10.42 23.62
C LYS A 256 -31.04 -10.30 23.91
N VAL A 257 -31.77 -11.34 23.56
CA VAL A 257 -33.22 -11.45 23.78
C VAL A 257 -33.45 -12.67 24.64
N GLU A 258 -34.05 -12.50 25.81
CA GLU A 258 -34.42 -13.61 26.70
C GLU A 258 -35.59 -14.42 26.12
N TYR A 259 -35.66 -15.69 26.45
CA TYR A 259 -36.77 -16.53 25.99
C TYR A 259 -37.18 -17.55 27.05
N LEU A 260 -38.43 -17.96 26.95
CA LEU A 260 -39.01 -19.08 27.70
C LEU A 260 -39.50 -20.13 26.70
N ILE A 261 -39.22 -21.41 27.01
CA ILE A 261 -39.71 -22.54 26.25
C ILE A 261 -40.91 -23.13 26.99
N GLN A 262 -41.97 -23.34 26.25
CA GLN A 262 -43.14 -24.13 26.69
C GLN A 262 -43.15 -25.42 25.85
N LYS A 263 -43.21 -26.54 26.59
CA LYS A 263 -43.37 -27.87 25.98
C LYS A 263 -44.82 -28.17 25.72
#